data_382aea111ff7486715c60463d912b657
#
_entry.id   382aea111ff7486715c60463d912b657
#
_cell.length_a   1.000
_cell.length_b   1.000
_cell.length_c   1.000
_cell.angle_alpha   90.00
_cell.angle_beta   90.00
_cell.angle_gamma   90.00
#
_symmetry.space_group_name_H-M   'P 1'
#
loop_
_entity.id
_entity.type
_entity.pdbx_description
1 polymer ?
#
loop_
_entity_poly.entity_id
_entity_poly.type
_entity_poly.pdbx_seq_one_letter_code
_entity_poly.pdbx_strand_id
1 'polypeptide(L)'
;MSVSLNLARSAIGLTMLAALPALAQSHDHHAAPAASVVDHSKMDHSTMDHSQMDHSTMDHSQMDHSKMDHSGMDHSQMGHAQHDAAALPREPIPAVTAADRAAAFPAIDHAAMQHAPSINSLLLVDRLEHWDGRHGTGQAWEATGWVGGDINRVWLRSEGERSGGRTDAADLEVLYGRSISPWWDVLAGVKQDFRPADSRTWAALGIQGLAPYKFETSATLYAGSGGQLMATAEVEYEVLLSNRLILQPMVEATLAARDEPAQRIGRGLNKVEAGLRLRYEFSRRFAPYIGISHERLFGDTADRADADHVRDTRWVAGVRMWF
;
A
#
# COMPACT_ATOMS: atom_id res chain seq x y z
N MET A 1 -2.20 -51.06 -31.94
CA MET A 1 -2.46 -49.68 -32.34
C MET A 1 -1.85 -48.78 -31.29
N SER A 2 -0.68 -48.26 -31.62
CA SER A 2 0.13 -47.43 -30.71
C SER A 2 -0.29 -45.99 -30.87
N VAL A 3 -0.76 -45.35 -29.80
CA VAL A 3 -1.10 -43.93 -29.77
C VAL A 3 0.18 -43.17 -29.32
N SER A 4 0.78 -42.48 -30.25
CA SER A 4 1.95 -41.61 -30.03
C SER A 4 1.52 -40.37 -29.28
N LEU A 5 2.02 -40.17 -28.07
CA LEU A 5 1.83 -38.98 -27.27
C LEU A 5 2.81 -37.88 -27.77
N ASN A 6 2.31 -36.96 -28.58
CA ASN A 6 3.09 -35.79 -28.98
C ASN A 6 3.11 -34.75 -27.85
N LEU A 7 4.18 -34.71 -27.10
CA LEU A 7 4.49 -33.65 -26.15
C LEU A 7 4.94 -32.41 -26.94
N ALA A 8 4.03 -31.51 -27.23
CA ALA A 8 4.37 -30.19 -27.75
C ALA A 8 5.01 -29.36 -26.61
N ARG A 9 6.32 -29.19 -26.66
CA ARG A 9 7.08 -28.27 -25.83
C ARG A 9 6.75 -26.84 -26.27
N SER A 10 5.80 -26.20 -25.61
CA SER A 10 5.65 -24.73 -25.70
C SER A 10 6.76 -24.09 -24.88
N ALA A 11 7.81 -23.62 -25.54
CA ALA A 11 8.81 -22.77 -24.92
C ALA A 11 8.14 -21.42 -24.62
N ILE A 12 7.87 -21.16 -23.36
CA ILE A 12 7.47 -19.84 -22.87
C ILE A 12 8.72 -18.97 -22.94
N GLY A 13 8.79 -18.15 -23.98
CA GLY A 13 9.78 -17.07 -24.06
C GLY A 13 9.45 -15.99 -23.02
N LEU A 14 10.00 -16.14 -21.84
CA LEU A 14 10.06 -15.08 -20.85
C LEU A 14 11.04 -14.03 -21.36
N THR A 15 10.54 -13.04 -22.09
CA THR A 15 11.35 -11.88 -22.48
C THR A 15 11.61 -11.10 -21.19
N MET A 16 12.79 -11.32 -20.61
CA MET A 16 13.29 -10.47 -19.53
C MET A 16 13.33 -9.03 -20.05
N LEU A 17 12.50 -8.20 -19.47
CA LEU A 17 12.65 -6.77 -19.60
C LEU A 17 13.99 -6.41 -18.95
N ALA A 18 14.99 -6.15 -19.80
CA ALA A 18 16.32 -5.78 -19.35
C ALA A 18 16.19 -4.51 -18.49
N ALA A 19 16.66 -4.58 -17.27
CA ALA A 19 16.84 -3.41 -16.43
C ALA A 19 17.71 -2.40 -17.18
N LEU A 20 17.15 -1.25 -17.48
CA LEU A 20 17.91 -0.13 -18.03
C LEU A 20 18.96 0.28 -16.99
N PRO A 21 20.25 0.36 -17.36
CA PRO A 21 21.25 0.88 -16.45
C PRO A 21 20.90 2.34 -16.16
N ALA A 22 20.88 2.71 -14.87
CA ALA A 22 20.78 4.08 -14.43
C ALA A 22 21.91 4.87 -15.10
N LEU A 23 21.56 5.77 -16.01
CA LEU A 23 22.48 6.76 -16.55
C LEU A 23 22.83 7.72 -15.40
N ALA A 24 23.99 7.51 -14.80
CA ALA A 24 24.60 8.48 -13.93
C ALA A 24 24.93 9.73 -14.79
N GLN A 25 24.09 10.73 -14.73
CA GLN A 25 24.42 12.05 -15.25
C GLN A 25 25.46 12.68 -14.31
N SER A 26 26.66 12.83 -14.79
CA SER A 26 27.67 13.69 -14.17
C SER A 26 27.18 15.14 -14.30
N HIS A 27 26.73 15.71 -13.19
CA HIS A 27 26.48 17.14 -13.13
C HIS A 27 27.82 17.90 -12.93
N ASP A 28 28.20 18.64 -13.92
CA ASP A 28 29.25 19.67 -13.81
C ASP A 28 28.85 20.68 -12.72
N HIS A 29 29.72 20.85 -11.75
CA HIS A 29 29.56 21.84 -10.69
C HIS A 29 29.67 23.24 -11.25
N HIS A 30 28.53 23.85 -11.58
CA HIS A 30 28.46 25.30 -11.62
C HIS A 30 28.44 25.81 -10.18
N ALA A 31 29.46 26.57 -9.82
CA ALA A 31 29.55 27.24 -8.53
C ALA A 31 28.31 28.10 -8.28
N ALA A 32 27.52 27.73 -7.29
CA ALA A 32 26.39 28.51 -6.82
C ALA A 32 26.94 29.77 -6.10
N PRO A 33 26.27 30.93 -6.24
CA PRO A 33 26.65 32.13 -5.46
C PRO A 33 26.46 31.86 -3.97
N ALA A 34 27.39 32.33 -3.17
CA ALA A 34 27.44 32.18 -1.73
C ALA A 34 26.08 32.54 -1.09
N ALA A 35 25.43 31.52 -0.50
CA ALA A 35 24.26 31.73 0.34
C ALA A 35 24.69 32.56 1.56
N SER A 36 23.99 33.66 1.80
CA SER A 36 24.16 34.47 2.99
C SER A 36 23.87 33.60 4.22
N VAL A 37 24.87 33.47 5.10
CA VAL A 37 24.73 32.86 6.40
C VAL A 37 23.70 33.67 7.20
N VAL A 38 22.53 33.11 7.45
CA VAL A 38 21.56 33.70 8.36
C VAL A 38 22.09 33.43 9.77
N ASP A 39 22.60 34.47 10.41
CA ASP A 39 23.07 34.43 11.79
C ASP A 39 21.85 34.36 12.74
N HIS A 40 21.57 33.17 13.25
CA HIS A 40 20.49 32.91 14.20
C HIS A 40 20.79 33.46 15.61
N SER A 41 22.00 34.00 15.86
CA SER A 41 22.35 34.59 17.17
C SER A 41 21.61 35.90 17.48
N LYS A 42 20.88 36.46 16.51
CA LYS A 42 20.09 37.70 16.64
C LYS A 42 18.59 37.49 16.71
N MET A 43 18.11 36.27 16.84
CA MET A 43 16.69 36.07 17.17
C MET A 43 16.49 36.33 18.65
N ASP A 44 16.08 37.55 18.94
CA ASP A 44 15.66 37.97 20.27
C ASP A 44 14.29 37.33 20.59
N HIS A 45 14.29 36.27 21.39
CA HIS A 45 13.09 35.60 21.86
C HIS A 45 12.36 36.36 23.00
N SER A 46 12.88 37.56 23.35
CA SER A 46 12.27 38.38 24.43
C SER A 46 10.94 39.04 24.05
N THR A 47 10.53 38.97 22.77
CA THR A 47 9.31 39.61 22.28
C THR A 47 8.16 38.64 22.04
N MET A 48 8.27 37.37 22.41
CA MET A 48 7.10 36.50 22.48
C MET A 48 6.33 36.83 23.75
N ASP A 49 5.35 37.70 23.60
CA ASP A 49 4.39 38.04 24.66
C ASP A 49 3.43 36.86 24.88
N HIS A 50 3.70 36.06 25.90
CA HIS A 50 2.86 34.95 26.33
C HIS A 50 1.64 35.41 27.15
N SER A 51 1.42 36.72 27.29
CA SER A 51 0.30 37.29 28.07
C SER A 51 -1.07 37.12 27.40
N GLN A 52 -1.12 36.65 26.16
CA GLN A 52 -2.40 36.44 25.43
C GLN A 52 -2.93 35.00 25.45
N MET A 53 -2.30 34.08 26.14
CA MET A 53 -2.97 32.82 26.46
C MET A 53 -3.85 33.03 27.66
N ASP A 54 -5.12 33.35 27.40
CA ASP A 54 -6.15 33.46 28.42
C ASP A 54 -6.49 32.07 28.98
N HIS A 55 -5.87 31.72 30.08
CA HIS A 55 -6.18 30.51 30.85
C HIS A 55 -7.42 30.65 31.76
N SER A 56 -8.16 31.77 31.63
CA SER A 56 -9.32 32.06 32.49
C SER A 56 -10.56 31.24 32.19
N THR A 57 -10.57 30.46 31.09
CA THR A 57 -11.73 29.64 30.69
C THR A 57 -11.69 28.18 31.12
N MET A 58 -10.65 27.73 31.81
CA MET A 58 -10.68 26.44 32.48
C MET A 58 -11.22 26.63 33.91
N ASP A 59 -12.53 26.46 34.03
CA ASP A 59 -13.22 26.45 35.31
C ASP A 59 -12.87 25.18 36.09
N HIS A 60 -11.86 25.27 36.95
CA HIS A 60 -11.45 24.18 37.86
C HIS A 60 -12.32 24.12 39.14
N SER A 61 -13.36 24.96 39.24
CA SER A 61 -14.22 25.05 40.43
C SER A 61 -15.16 23.86 40.62
N GLN A 62 -15.26 22.95 39.62
CA GLN A 62 -16.15 21.78 39.70
C GLN A 62 -15.47 20.47 40.07
N MET A 63 -14.17 20.46 40.33
CA MET A 63 -13.53 19.31 40.93
C MET A 63 -13.56 19.46 42.49
N ASP A 64 -14.64 18.98 43.06
CA ASP A 64 -14.78 18.90 44.55
C ASP A 64 -13.86 17.80 45.07
N HIS A 65 -12.62 18.15 45.41
CA HIS A 65 -11.65 17.26 46.04
C HIS A 65 -11.96 16.93 47.49
N SER A 66 -13.03 17.52 48.08
CA SER A 66 -13.40 17.30 49.49
C SER A 66 -14.07 15.94 49.73
N LYS A 67 -14.41 15.18 48.66
CA LYS A 67 -15.07 13.86 48.75
C LYS A 67 -14.14 12.67 48.54
N MET A 68 -12.86 12.88 48.30
CA MET A 68 -11.91 11.77 48.35
C MET A 68 -11.50 11.54 49.80
N ASP A 69 -12.21 10.63 50.47
CA ASP A 69 -11.85 10.15 51.82
C ASP A 69 -10.60 9.26 51.69
N HIS A 70 -9.45 9.83 51.99
CA HIS A 70 -8.17 9.14 52.04
C HIS A 70 -7.88 8.48 53.41
N SER A 71 -8.86 8.53 54.36
CA SER A 71 -8.66 8.02 55.72
C SER A 71 -8.58 6.49 55.81
N GLY A 72 -8.88 5.76 54.72
CA GLY A 72 -8.87 4.31 54.67
C GLY A 72 -7.63 3.67 54.00
N MET A 73 -6.69 4.44 53.46
CA MET A 73 -5.47 3.90 52.89
C MET A 73 -4.38 3.81 53.98
N ASP A 74 -4.28 2.66 54.60
CA ASP A 74 -3.15 2.33 55.48
C ASP A 74 -1.88 2.14 54.65
N HIS A 75 -1.10 3.20 54.52
CA HIS A 75 0.20 3.20 53.83
C HIS A 75 1.28 2.42 54.59
N SER A 76 0.99 1.91 55.81
CA SER A 76 1.95 1.12 56.56
C SER A 76 2.18 -0.30 56.03
N GLN A 77 1.29 -0.79 55.10
CA GLN A 77 1.43 -2.10 54.48
C GLN A 77 1.96 -2.07 53.04
N MET A 78 2.20 -0.91 52.45
CA MET A 78 3.08 -0.86 51.29
C MET A 78 4.50 -1.06 51.81
N GLY A 79 4.89 -2.32 51.92
CA GLY A 79 6.29 -2.66 52.15
C GLY A 79 7.09 -1.99 51.01
N HIS A 80 7.75 -0.89 51.39
CA HIS A 80 8.87 -0.44 50.59
C HIS A 80 9.79 -1.65 50.53
N ALA A 81 9.80 -2.35 49.38
CA ALA A 81 10.86 -3.32 49.14
C ALA A 81 12.14 -2.57 49.48
N GLN A 82 12.75 -2.98 50.59
CA GLN A 82 14.09 -2.50 50.91
C GLN A 82 14.90 -2.82 49.67
N HIS A 83 15.13 -1.77 48.85
CA HIS A 83 16.12 -1.87 47.80
C HIS A 83 17.40 -2.21 48.53
N ASP A 84 17.81 -3.46 48.39
CA ASP A 84 19.04 -3.95 48.96
C ASP A 84 20.13 -2.93 48.71
N ALA A 85 20.73 -2.40 49.77
CA ALA A 85 21.86 -1.48 49.71
C ALA A 85 23.03 -2.07 48.88
N ALA A 86 22.96 -3.38 48.63
CA ALA A 86 23.87 -4.11 47.73
C ALA A 86 23.68 -3.79 46.23
N ALA A 87 22.56 -3.17 45.82
CA ALA A 87 22.30 -2.78 44.43
C ALA A 87 22.86 -1.41 44.04
N LEU A 88 23.34 -0.63 45.00
CA LEU A 88 24.01 0.64 44.69
C LEU A 88 25.39 0.37 44.06
N PRO A 89 25.77 1.13 43.01
CA PRO A 89 27.11 1.02 42.43
C PRO A 89 28.15 1.15 43.57
N ARG A 90 29.10 0.21 43.63
CA ARG A 90 30.16 0.22 44.66
C ARG A 90 31.11 1.41 44.54
N GLU A 91 31.12 2.03 43.36
CA GLU A 91 31.88 3.23 43.06
C GLU A 91 30.91 4.36 42.70
N PRO A 92 31.18 5.59 43.18
CA PRO A 92 30.36 6.71 42.81
C PRO A 92 30.41 6.92 41.28
N ILE A 93 29.26 7.16 40.69
CA ILE A 93 29.20 7.51 39.24
C ILE A 93 30.02 8.76 39.06
N PRO A 94 31.06 8.75 38.18
CA PRO A 94 31.89 9.92 37.94
C PRO A 94 31.04 11.13 37.49
N ALA A 95 31.37 12.30 37.95
CA ALA A 95 30.73 13.52 37.48
C ALA A 95 31.00 13.72 35.99
N VAL A 96 29.91 13.96 35.19
CA VAL A 96 30.01 14.19 33.75
C VAL A 96 30.91 15.40 33.47
N THR A 97 32.03 15.19 32.79
CA THR A 97 32.98 16.21 32.43
C THR A 97 32.58 16.98 31.17
N ALA A 98 33.24 18.12 30.91
CA ALA A 98 33.06 18.82 29.64
C ALA A 98 33.50 18.00 28.44
N ALA A 99 34.51 17.12 28.61
CA ALA A 99 34.97 16.20 27.58
C ALA A 99 33.90 15.13 27.25
N ASP A 100 33.23 14.57 28.28
CA ASP A 100 32.17 13.61 28.09
C ASP A 100 30.99 14.24 27.33
N ARG A 101 30.64 15.49 27.65
CA ARG A 101 29.59 16.22 26.94
C ARG A 101 29.98 16.48 25.50
N ALA A 102 31.21 16.90 25.24
CA ALA A 102 31.70 17.11 23.89
C ALA A 102 31.70 15.79 23.06
N ALA A 103 32.07 14.68 23.70
CA ALA A 103 32.04 13.36 23.06
C ALA A 103 30.60 12.86 22.78
N ALA A 104 29.67 13.16 23.70
CA ALA A 104 28.27 12.78 23.53
C ALA A 104 27.53 13.61 22.47
N PHE A 105 28.01 14.84 22.20
CA PHE A 105 27.42 15.75 21.21
C PHE A 105 28.49 16.22 20.24
N PRO A 106 29.03 15.31 19.39
CA PRO A 106 30.00 15.70 18.40
C PRO A 106 29.39 16.70 17.40
N ALA A 107 30.18 17.62 16.91
CA ALA A 107 29.75 18.50 15.82
C ALA A 107 29.47 17.64 14.58
N ILE A 108 28.21 17.58 14.17
CA ILE A 108 27.80 16.83 12.99
C ILE A 108 27.87 17.78 11.79
N ASP A 109 28.66 17.40 10.78
CA ASP A 109 28.66 18.11 9.50
C ASP A 109 27.40 17.71 8.72
N HIS A 110 26.36 18.53 8.78
CA HIS A 110 25.12 18.33 8.06
C HIS A 110 25.29 18.34 6.53
N ALA A 111 26.37 18.99 6.02
CA ALA A 111 26.66 19.00 4.59
C ALA A 111 27.20 17.66 4.09
N ALA A 112 27.79 16.85 4.99
CA ALA A 112 28.25 15.49 4.69
C ALA A 112 27.14 14.42 4.83
N MET A 113 25.93 14.78 5.32
CA MET A 113 24.81 13.86 5.38
C MET A 113 24.31 13.58 3.96
N GLN A 114 24.46 12.33 3.53
CA GLN A 114 23.80 11.86 2.31
C GLN A 114 22.30 11.81 2.57
N HIS A 115 21.56 12.69 1.92
CA HIS A 115 20.12 12.60 1.90
C HIS A 115 19.70 11.35 1.11
N ALA A 116 18.62 10.71 1.53
CA ALA A 116 18.03 9.60 0.77
C ALA A 116 17.78 10.01 -0.68
N PRO A 117 17.85 9.08 -1.65
CA PRO A 117 17.57 9.39 -3.05
C PRO A 117 16.21 10.09 -3.16
N SER A 118 16.15 11.17 -3.90
CA SER A 118 14.91 11.91 -4.14
C SER A 118 13.91 11.12 -5.02
N ILE A 119 14.39 10.09 -5.71
CA ILE A 119 13.60 9.21 -6.58
C ILE A 119 13.77 7.77 -6.12
N ASN A 120 12.66 7.10 -5.89
CA ASN A 120 12.57 5.70 -5.52
C ASN A 120 11.68 4.96 -6.52
N SER A 121 11.73 3.64 -6.51
CA SER A 121 10.88 2.77 -7.32
C SER A 121 10.50 1.51 -6.56
N LEU A 122 9.37 0.95 -6.91
CA LEU A 122 8.88 -0.35 -6.46
C LEU A 122 8.24 -1.07 -7.64
N LEU A 123 8.43 -2.36 -7.73
CA LEU A 123 7.63 -3.26 -8.55
C LEU A 123 7.09 -4.38 -7.66
N LEU A 124 5.78 -4.45 -7.55
CA LEU A 124 5.05 -5.50 -6.85
C LEU A 124 4.31 -6.35 -7.90
N VAL A 125 4.59 -7.64 -7.92
CA VAL A 125 3.73 -8.64 -8.55
C VAL A 125 2.89 -9.21 -7.43
N ASP A 126 1.67 -8.69 -7.27
CA ASP A 126 0.80 -9.07 -6.17
C ASP A 126 0.19 -10.44 -6.42
N ARG A 127 -0.25 -10.67 -7.64
CA ARG A 127 -0.80 -11.95 -8.07
C ARG A 127 -0.08 -12.47 -9.32
N LEU A 128 0.46 -13.64 -9.23
CA LEU A 128 0.83 -14.48 -10.34
C LEU A 128 0.35 -15.87 -9.98
N GLU A 129 -0.87 -16.19 -10.38
CA GLU A 129 -1.59 -17.35 -9.87
C GLU A 129 -2.13 -18.25 -10.99
N HIS A 130 -2.22 -19.52 -10.64
CA HIS A 130 -3.02 -20.52 -11.35
C HIS A 130 -4.32 -20.71 -10.58
N TRP A 131 -5.42 -20.76 -11.31
CA TRP A 131 -6.71 -21.03 -10.74
C TRP A 131 -7.35 -22.28 -11.34
N ASP A 132 -8.15 -22.97 -10.53
CA ASP A 132 -8.96 -24.13 -10.89
C ASP A 132 -10.41 -23.91 -10.41
N GLY A 133 -11.34 -23.88 -11.34
CA GLY A 133 -12.74 -23.63 -11.12
C GLY A 133 -13.64 -24.64 -11.82
N ARG A 134 -14.94 -24.48 -11.66
CA ARG A 134 -15.93 -25.40 -12.27
C ARG A 134 -15.86 -25.44 -13.80
N HIS A 135 -15.43 -24.36 -14.42
CA HIS A 135 -15.45 -24.17 -15.87
C HIS A 135 -14.08 -24.34 -16.51
N GLY A 136 -13.09 -24.77 -15.77
CA GLY A 136 -11.74 -25.03 -16.26
C GLY A 136 -10.65 -24.48 -15.37
N THR A 137 -9.48 -24.36 -15.96
CA THR A 137 -8.28 -23.83 -15.30
C THR A 137 -7.71 -22.67 -16.08
N GLY A 138 -7.04 -21.78 -15.38
CA GLY A 138 -6.39 -20.63 -16.00
C GLY A 138 -5.27 -20.05 -15.17
N GLN A 139 -4.84 -18.88 -15.59
CA GLN A 139 -3.77 -18.10 -14.97
C GLN A 139 -4.25 -16.65 -14.86
N ALA A 140 -3.91 -15.99 -13.76
CA ALA A 140 -4.15 -14.57 -13.58
C ALA A 140 -2.86 -13.89 -13.12
N TRP A 141 -2.74 -12.61 -13.46
CA TRP A 141 -1.65 -11.76 -12.98
C TRP A 141 -2.18 -10.40 -12.56
N GLU A 142 -1.55 -9.85 -11.57
CA GLU A 142 -1.69 -8.47 -11.16
C GLU A 142 -0.33 -7.94 -10.74
N ALA A 143 0.05 -6.82 -11.32
CA ALA A 143 1.32 -6.17 -11.05
C ALA A 143 1.13 -4.68 -10.93
N THR A 144 1.76 -4.09 -9.93
CA THR A 144 1.78 -2.66 -9.69
C THR A 144 3.23 -2.20 -9.52
N GLY A 145 3.60 -1.15 -10.23
CA GLY A 145 4.90 -0.51 -10.06
C GLY A 145 4.77 0.99 -9.93
N TRP A 146 5.73 1.63 -9.30
CA TRP A 146 5.82 3.08 -9.29
C TRP A 146 7.26 3.57 -9.29
N VAL A 147 7.43 4.78 -9.79
CA VAL A 147 8.69 5.53 -9.72
C VAL A 147 8.39 6.98 -9.40
N GLY A 148 9.16 7.58 -8.50
CA GLY A 148 9.00 8.98 -8.12
C GLY A 148 9.55 9.33 -6.76
N GLY A 149 9.21 10.51 -6.28
CA GLY A 149 9.54 11.00 -4.95
C GLY A 149 8.47 10.66 -3.91
N ASP A 150 8.57 11.29 -2.76
CA ASP A 150 7.66 11.02 -1.63
C ASP A 150 6.23 11.48 -1.90
N ILE A 151 6.05 12.57 -2.67
CA ILE A 151 4.75 13.19 -2.92
C ILE A 151 4.19 12.83 -4.29
N ASN A 152 5.05 12.79 -5.32
CA ASN A 152 4.64 12.62 -6.70
C ASN A 152 5.26 11.35 -7.28
N ARG A 153 4.43 10.48 -7.87
CA ARG A 153 4.84 9.19 -8.44
C ARG A 153 4.13 8.93 -9.76
N VAL A 154 4.81 8.24 -10.64
CA VAL A 154 4.17 7.62 -11.80
C VAL A 154 3.94 6.16 -11.44
N TRP A 155 2.69 5.73 -11.58
CA TRP A 155 2.23 4.38 -11.32
C TRP A 155 2.00 3.64 -12.63
N LEU A 156 2.36 2.38 -12.64
CA LEU A 156 2.08 1.43 -13.70
C LEU A 156 1.34 0.25 -13.09
N ARG A 157 0.17 -0.09 -13.60
CA ARG A 157 -0.60 -1.25 -13.16
C ARG A 157 -0.96 -2.09 -14.36
N SER A 158 -0.97 -3.39 -14.19
CA SER A 158 -1.41 -4.34 -15.21
C SER A 158 -2.09 -5.52 -14.54
N GLU A 159 -3.26 -5.84 -15.05
CA GLU A 159 -4.04 -6.98 -14.62
C GLU A 159 -4.45 -7.80 -15.84
N GLY A 160 -4.63 -9.11 -15.63
CA GLY A 160 -5.18 -9.93 -16.69
C GLY A 160 -5.38 -11.38 -16.30
N GLU A 161 -6.16 -12.05 -17.15
CA GLU A 161 -6.55 -13.43 -16.99
C GLU A 161 -6.41 -14.19 -18.32
N ARG A 162 -6.06 -15.46 -18.21
CA ARG A 162 -5.91 -16.36 -19.35
C ARG A 162 -6.49 -17.73 -19.01
N SER A 163 -7.34 -18.24 -19.88
CA SER A 163 -7.91 -19.58 -19.79
C SER A 163 -7.88 -20.30 -21.14
N GLY A 164 -7.83 -21.62 -21.14
CA GLY A 164 -7.87 -22.42 -22.36
C GLY A 164 -6.83 -22.03 -23.44
N GLY A 165 -5.69 -21.43 -23.03
CA GLY A 165 -4.66 -20.93 -23.96
C GLY A 165 -4.96 -19.57 -24.61
N ARG A 166 -6.04 -18.89 -24.21
CA ARG A 166 -6.44 -17.56 -24.70
C ARG A 166 -6.36 -16.54 -23.58
N THR A 167 -6.08 -15.30 -23.93
CA THR A 167 -6.16 -14.18 -22.99
C THR A 167 -7.60 -13.68 -22.98
N ASP A 168 -8.23 -13.76 -21.83
CA ASP A 168 -9.64 -13.41 -21.62
C ASP A 168 -9.77 -11.94 -21.19
N ALA A 169 -8.86 -11.48 -20.32
CA ALA A 169 -8.73 -10.09 -19.92
C ALA A 169 -7.27 -9.67 -19.89
N ALA A 170 -6.97 -8.44 -20.29
CA ALA A 170 -5.65 -7.84 -20.11
C ALA A 170 -5.76 -6.32 -20.24
N ASP A 171 -5.14 -5.61 -19.30
CA ASP A 171 -5.07 -4.17 -19.30
C ASP A 171 -3.70 -3.63 -18.89
N LEU A 172 -3.55 -2.34 -19.07
CA LEU A 172 -2.41 -1.56 -18.60
C LEU A 172 -2.89 -0.17 -18.20
N GLU A 173 -2.52 0.26 -17.00
CA GLU A 173 -2.76 1.62 -16.53
C GLU A 173 -1.45 2.37 -16.36
N VAL A 174 -1.46 3.63 -16.78
CA VAL A 174 -0.39 4.60 -16.53
C VAL A 174 -1.01 5.79 -15.81
N LEU A 175 -0.65 5.97 -14.53
CA LEU A 175 -1.27 6.96 -13.67
C LEU A 175 -0.21 7.87 -13.04
N TYR A 176 -0.49 9.16 -12.99
CA TYR A 176 0.22 10.08 -12.14
C TYR A 176 -0.47 10.12 -10.79
N GLY A 177 0.29 9.87 -9.72
CA GLY A 177 -0.19 9.87 -8.35
C GLY A 177 0.42 11.00 -7.54
N ARG A 178 -0.39 11.60 -6.69
CA ARG A 178 0.02 12.61 -5.72
C ARG A 178 -0.49 12.24 -4.33
N SER A 179 0.44 12.16 -3.37
CA SER A 179 0.10 11.97 -1.96
C SER A 179 -0.57 13.24 -1.42
N ILE A 180 -1.82 13.12 -1.00
CA ILE A 180 -2.61 14.19 -0.38
C ILE A 180 -2.59 14.13 1.14
N SER A 181 -2.16 12.99 1.68
CA SER A 181 -1.88 12.76 3.09
C SER A 181 -0.86 11.64 3.24
N PRO A 182 -0.34 11.37 4.45
CA PRO A 182 0.54 10.21 4.67
C PRO A 182 -0.06 8.84 4.31
N TRP A 183 -1.38 8.78 4.19
CA TRP A 183 -2.14 7.53 4.01
C TRP A 183 -2.87 7.44 2.68
N TRP A 184 -2.99 8.54 1.93
CA TRP A 184 -3.83 8.59 0.73
C TRP A 184 -3.14 9.25 -0.43
N ASP A 185 -3.20 8.61 -1.58
CA ASP A 185 -2.80 9.12 -2.89
C ASP A 185 -4.03 9.33 -3.77
N VAL A 186 -4.07 10.44 -4.49
CA VAL A 186 -4.98 10.65 -5.63
C VAL A 186 -4.23 10.35 -6.91
N LEU A 187 -4.89 9.63 -7.81
CA LEU A 187 -4.33 9.13 -9.06
C LEU A 187 -5.13 9.68 -10.24
N ALA A 188 -4.44 10.05 -11.32
CA ALA A 188 -5.09 10.41 -12.57
C ALA A 188 -4.25 9.94 -13.75
N GLY A 189 -4.88 9.42 -14.80
CA GLY A 189 -4.16 8.93 -15.95
C GLY A 189 -5.03 8.21 -16.96
N VAL A 190 -4.47 7.18 -17.56
CA VAL A 190 -5.13 6.41 -18.62
C VAL A 190 -5.02 4.91 -18.34
N LYS A 191 -6.09 4.20 -18.70
CA LYS A 191 -6.15 2.74 -18.76
C LYS A 191 -6.37 2.32 -20.20
N GLN A 192 -5.69 1.28 -20.62
CA GLN A 192 -5.85 0.64 -21.91
C GLN A 192 -6.26 -0.81 -21.70
N ASP A 193 -7.49 -1.15 -22.05
CA ASP A 193 -7.93 -2.53 -22.13
C ASP A 193 -7.51 -3.11 -23.49
N PHE A 194 -6.90 -4.28 -23.48
CA PHE A 194 -6.54 -5.05 -24.68
C PHE A 194 -7.51 -6.19 -24.94
N ARG A 195 -8.21 -6.65 -23.90
CA ARG A 195 -9.20 -7.73 -23.89
C ARG A 195 -10.27 -7.43 -22.81
N PRO A 196 -11.51 -7.97 -22.92
CA PRO A 196 -11.96 -9.09 -23.78
C PRO A 196 -12.38 -8.71 -25.22
N ALA A 197 -12.73 -7.51 -25.50
CA ALA A 197 -13.20 -7.11 -26.82
C ALA A 197 -12.09 -6.36 -27.61
N ASP A 198 -12.51 -5.43 -28.49
CA ASP A 198 -11.58 -4.51 -29.12
C ASP A 198 -10.90 -3.62 -28.08
N SER A 199 -9.67 -3.26 -28.39
CA SER A 199 -8.85 -2.40 -27.52
C SER A 199 -9.56 -1.09 -27.21
N ARG A 200 -9.61 -0.72 -25.92
CA ARG A 200 -10.32 0.46 -25.44
C ARG A 200 -9.47 1.28 -24.49
N THR A 201 -9.52 2.60 -24.66
CA THR A 201 -8.83 3.55 -23.80
C THR A 201 -9.82 4.26 -22.87
N TRP A 202 -9.44 4.40 -21.61
CA TRP A 202 -10.18 5.08 -20.57
C TRP A 202 -9.34 6.19 -19.95
N ALA A 203 -9.96 7.32 -19.65
CA ALA A 203 -9.41 8.23 -18.67
C ALA A 203 -9.71 7.68 -17.27
N ALA A 204 -8.73 7.70 -16.39
CA ALA A 204 -8.82 7.16 -15.04
C ALA A 204 -8.61 8.26 -14.00
N LEU A 205 -9.44 8.25 -12.96
CA LEU A 205 -9.30 9.09 -11.77
C LEU A 205 -9.56 8.24 -10.54
N GLY A 206 -8.58 8.12 -9.67
CA GLY A 206 -8.65 7.21 -8.53
C GLY A 206 -8.13 7.81 -7.24
N ILE A 207 -8.41 7.09 -6.18
CA ILE A 207 -7.85 7.27 -4.85
C ILE A 207 -7.41 5.91 -4.34
N GLN A 208 -6.26 5.86 -3.69
CA GLN A 208 -5.79 4.66 -3.01
C GLN A 208 -5.14 5.02 -1.68
N GLY A 209 -5.10 4.09 -0.77
CA GLY A 209 -4.44 4.31 0.50
C GLY A 209 -4.81 3.33 1.59
N LEU A 210 -4.38 3.69 2.79
CA LEU A 210 -4.61 2.91 3.99
C LEU A 210 -5.73 3.55 4.81
N ALA A 211 -6.89 2.91 4.82
CA ALA A 211 -8.03 3.30 5.65
C ALA A 211 -7.76 2.94 7.14
N PRO A 212 -8.55 3.46 8.10
CA PRO A 212 -8.44 3.09 9.50
C PRO A 212 -8.38 1.57 9.69
N TYR A 213 -7.64 1.12 10.71
CA TYR A 213 -7.35 -0.30 11.00
C TYR A 213 -6.49 -1.01 9.93
N LYS A 214 -5.80 -0.27 9.05
CA LYS A 214 -4.91 -0.78 7.99
C LYS A 214 -5.61 -1.54 6.87
N PHE A 215 -6.86 -1.21 6.56
CA PHE A 215 -7.47 -1.68 5.33
C PHE A 215 -6.80 -1.00 4.13
N GLU A 216 -6.22 -1.77 3.25
CA GLU A 216 -5.78 -1.30 1.94
C GLU A 216 -7.03 -1.07 1.09
N THR A 217 -7.19 0.14 0.58
CA THR A 217 -8.41 0.54 -0.12
C THR A 217 -8.05 1.28 -1.39
N SER A 218 -8.68 0.92 -2.48
CA SER A 218 -8.59 1.64 -3.74
C SER A 218 -9.98 1.85 -4.33
N ALA A 219 -10.15 2.97 -5.05
CA ALA A 219 -11.34 3.23 -5.85
C ALA A 219 -10.94 4.05 -7.08
N THR A 220 -11.38 3.61 -8.26
CA THR A 220 -11.05 4.28 -9.53
C THR A 220 -12.30 4.44 -10.37
N LEU A 221 -12.47 5.63 -10.92
CA LEU A 221 -13.48 5.97 -11.93
C LEU A 221 -12.81 5.96 -13.30
N TYR A 222 -13.45 5.32 -14.25
CA TYR A 222 -13.02 5.24 -15.64
C TYR A 222 -14.04 5.90 -16.55
N ALA A 223 -13.58 6.80 -17.42
CA ALA A 223 -14.39 7.45 -18.43
C ALA A 223 -13.89 7.06 -19.81
N GLY A 224 -14.71 6.37 -20.59
CA GLY A 224 -14.42 5.92 -21.94
C GLY A 224 -15.09 6.76 -23.01
N SER A 225 -14.79 6.45 -24.27
CA SER A 225 -15.44 7.05 -25.45
C SER A 225 -16.94 6.77 -25.44
N GLY A 226 -17.74 7.67 -26.00
CA GLY A 226 -19.20 7.48 -26.07
C GLY A 226 -19.94 7.75 -24.75
N GLY A 227 -19.26 8.32 -23.75
CA GLY A 227 -19.86 8.65 -22.44
C GLY A 227 -20.02 7.44 -21.52
N GLN A 228 -19.19 6.45 -21.72
CA GLN A 228 -19.11 5.28 -20.82
C GLN A 228 -18.43 5.68 -19.53
N LEU A 229 -18.99 5.24 -18.40
CA LEU A 229 -18.42 5.43 -17.08
C LEU A 229 -18.44 4.09 -16.35
N MET A 230 -17.31 3.72 -15.79
CA MET A 230 -17.13 2.56 -14.92
C MET A 230 -16.48 2.99 -13.61
N ALA A 231 -16.72 2.24 -12.57
CA ALA A 231 -16.04 2.40 -11.29
C ALA A 231 -15.62 1.03 -10.76
N THR A 232 -14.41 0.95 -10.22
CA THR A 232 -13.95 -0.19 -9.43
C THR A 232 -13.63 0.28 -8.03
N ALA A 233 -13.89 -0.58 -7.05
CA ALA A 233 -13.49 -0.36 -5.67
C ALA A 233 -13.03 -1.68 -5.07
N GLU A 234 -11.88 -1.65 -4.40
CA GLU A 234 -11.28 -2.81 -3.74
C GLU A 234 -10.94 -2.47 -2.29
N VAL A 235 -11.11 -3.45 -1.44
CA VAL A 235 -10.68 -3.42 -0.04
C VAL A 235 -10.00 -4.73 0.29
N GLU A 236 -8.80 -4.62 0.82
CA GLU A 236 -7.97 -5.74 1.25
C GLU A 236 -7.50 -5.55 2.69
N TYR A 237 -7.23 -6.65 3.36
CA TYR A 237 -6.68 -6.62 4.71
C TYR A 237 -5.67 -7.75 4.93
N GLU A 238 -4.58 -7.47 5.64
CA GLU A 238 -3.59 -8.47 6.01
C GLU A 238 -3.73 -8.85 7.48
N VAL A 239 -4.20 -10.09 7.74
CA VAL A 239 -4.26 -10.68 9.09
C VAL A 239 -3.00 -11.49 9.33
N LEU A 240 -2.11 -11.02 10.19
CA LEU A 240 -0.91 -11.76 10.58
C LEU A 240 -1.30 -12.89 11.55
N LEU A 241 -1.38 -14.12 11.05
CA LEU A 241 -1.55 -15.31 11.90
C LEU A 241 -0.26 -15.68 12.62
N SER A 242 0.88 -15.37 12.00
CA SER A 242 2.22 -15.43 12.57
C SER A 242 3.12 -14.41 11.87
N ASN A 243 4.38 -14.31 12.27
CA ASN A 243 5.34 -13.40 11.63
C ASN A 243 5.59 -13.69 10.13
N ARG A 244 5.14 -14.83 9.62
CA ARG A 244 5.34 -15.26 8.24
C ARG A 244 4.07 -15.78 7.56
N LEU A 245 3.04 -16.10 8.33
CA LEU A 245 1.79 -16.64 7.82
C LEU A 245 0.73 -15.53 7.88
N ILE A 246 0.25 -15.13 6.72
CA ILE A 246 -0.66 -14.00 6.54
C ILE A 246 -1.91 -14.50 5.85
N LEU A 247 -3.07 -14.19 6.42
CA LEU A 247 -4.36 -14.40 5.81
C LEU A 247 -4.82 -13.07 5.20
N GLN A 248 -5.16 -13.09 3.92
CA GLN A 248 -5.45 -11.92 3.11
C GLN A 248 -6.87 -12.04 2.53
N PRO A 249 -7.92 -11.55 3.24
CA PRO A 249 -9.23 -11.33 2.66
C PRO A 249 -9.22 -10.10 1.76
N MET A 250 -9.94 -10.18 0.64
CA MET A 250 -10.11 -9.13 -0.34
C MET A 250 -11.55 -9.13 -0.85
N VAL A 251 -12.08 -7.95 -1.15
CA VAL A 251 -13.35 -7.76 -1.86
C VAL A 251 -13.18 -6.65 -2.88
N GLU A 252 -13.54 -6.95 -4.12
CA GLU A 252 -13.60 -6.00 -5.22
C GLU A 252 -15.03 -5.89 -5.76
N ALA A 253 -15.44 -4.70 -6.17
CA ALA A 253 -16.71 -4.45 -6.82
C ALA A 253 -16.52 -3.58 -8.06
N THR A 254 -17.20 -3.95 -9.16
CA THR A 254 -17.22 -3.19 -10.42
C THR A 254 -18.62 -2.72 -10.73
N LEU A 255 -18.76 -1.44 -11.06
CA LEU A 255 -20.01 -0.78 -11.43
C LEU A 255 -19.89 -0.16 -12.81
N ALA A 256 -20.99 -0.14 -13.59
CA ALA A 256 -21.09 0.61 -14.82
C ALA A 256 -22.30 1.57 -14.80
N ALA A 257 -22.15 2.77 -15.32
CA ALA A 257 -23.22 3.75 -15.36
C ALA A 257 -24.24 3.49 -16.48
N ARG A 258 -23.86 2.72 -17.51
CA ARG A 258 -24.65 2.41 -18.71
C ARG A 258 -24.53 0.97 -19.14
N ASP A 259 -25.55 0.50 -19.84
CA ASP A 259 -25.53 -0.77 -20.53
C ASP A 259 -24.60 -0.78 -21.72
N GLU A 260 -23.83 -1.86 -21.86
CA GLU A 260 -22.99 -2.15 -23.02
C GLU A 260 -23.22 -3.59 -23.50
N PRO A 261 -24.29 -3.81 -24.28
CA PRO A 261 -24.68 -5.15 -24.72
C PRO A 261 -23.58 -5.86 -25.52
N ALA A 262 -22.78 -5.11 -26.29
CA ALA A 262 -21.68 -5.69 -27.07
C ALA A 262 -20.58 -6.32 -26.19
N GLN A 263 -20.47 -5.91 -24.93
CA GLN A 263 -19.51 -6.45 -23.95
C GLN A 263 -20.19 -7.25 -22.85
N ARG A 264 -21.49 -7.47 -22.96
CA ARG A 264 -22.34 -8.14 -21.93
C ARG A 264 -22.33 -7.41 -20.57
N ILE A 265 -22.02 -6.10 -20.57
CA ILE A 265 -22.03 -5.28 -19.35
C ILE A 265 -23.41 -4.66 -19.19
N GLY A 266 -23.98 -4.80 -17.99
CA GLY A 266 -25.22 -4.17 -17.57
C GLY A 266 -24.97 -2.90 -16.77
N ARG A 267 -25.98 -2.06 -16.63
CA ARG A 267 -25.93 -0.89 -15.77
C ARG A 267 -26.00 -1.27 -14.28
N GLY A 268 -25.29 -0.54 -13.45
CA GLY A 268 -25.29 -0.73 -11.99
C GLY A 268 -24.12 -1.59 -11.54
N LEU A 269 -24.33 -2.34 -10.46
CA LEU A 269 -23.34 -3.29 -9.96
C LEU A 269 -23.22 -4.46 -10.95
N ASN A 270 -22.02 -4.68 -11.46
CA ASN A 270 -21.75 -5.69 -12.48
C ASN A 270 -21.18 -6.95 -11.90
N LYS A 271 -20.12 -6.80 -11.09
CA LYS A 271 -19.32 -7.89 -10.57
C LYS A 271 -18.93 -7.59 -9.11
N VAL A 272 -18.96 -8.61 -8.29
CA VAL A 272 -18.27 -8.62 -6.99
C VAL A 272 -17.41 -9.86 -6.94
N GLU A 273 -16.14 -9.66 -6.60
CA GLU A 273 -15.21 -10.73 -6.30
C GLU A 273 -14.85 -10.67 -4.82
N ALA A 274 -14.81 -11.82 -4.18
CA ALA A 274 -14.33 -11.98 -2.80
C ALA A 274 -13.25 -13.05 -2.79
N GLY A 275 -12.08 -12.70 -2.32
CA GLY A 275 -10.91 -13.56 -2.24
C GLY A 275 -10.47 -13.79 -0.80
N LEU A 276 -9.92 -14.99 -0.55
CA LEU A 276 -9.25 -15.31 0.70
C LEU A 276 -7.97 -16.07 0.36
N ARG A 277 -6.83 -15.47 0.60
CA ARG A 277 -5.53 -16.05 0.32
C ARG A 277 -4.74 -16.28 1.61
N LEU A 278 -4.11 -17.44 1.74
CA LEU A 278 -3.21 -17.76 2.83
C LEU A 278 -1.79 -17.77 2.29
N ARG A 279 -1.03 -16.76 2.66
CA ARG A 279 0.31 -16.45 2.17
C ARG A 279 1.36 -16.84 3.21
N TYR A 280 2.45 -17.46 2.76
CA TYR A 280 3.61 -17.75 3.60
C TYR A 280 4.85 -17.03 3.09
N GLU A 281 5.41 -16.12 3.89
CA GLU A 281 6.62 -15.37 3.57
C GLU A 281 7.89 -16.23 3.80
N PHE A 282 8.41 -16.84 2.73
CA PHE A 282 9.75 -17.44 2.78
C PHE A 282 10.81 -16.36 2.98
N SER A 283 10.64 -15.25 2.30
CA SER A 283 11.38 -14.02 2.51
C SER A 283 10.40 -12.84 2.41
N ARG A 284 10.82 -11.65 2.83
CA ARG A 284 9.99 -10.45 2.67
C ARG A 284 9.63 -10.16 1.21
N ARG A 285 10.48 -10.60 0.27
CA ARG A 285 10.32 -10.35 -1.16
C ARG A 285 9.64 -11.47 -1.93
N PHE A 286 9.43 -12.63 -1.31
CA PHE A 286 8.84 -13.79 -1.98
C PHE A 286 7.94 -14.57 -1.05
N ALA A 287 6.69 -14.68 -1.43
CA ALA A 287 5.65 -15.31 -0.64
C ALA A 287 4.67 -16.09 -1.55
N PRO A 288 4.78 -17.44 -1.62
CA PRO A 288 3.75 -18.26 -2.22
C PRO A 288 2.47 -18.26 -1.36
N TYR A 289 1.35 -18.51 -2.01
CA TYR A 289 0.06 -18.61 -1.36
C TYR A 289 -0.85 -19.64 -2.02
N ILE A 290 -1.86 -20.04 -1.26
CA ILE A 290 -3.03 -20.77 -1.73
C ILE A 290 -4.27 -20.01 -1.28
N GLY A 291 -5.37 -20.19 -1.98
CA GLY A 291 -6.59 -19.48 -1.60
C GLY A 291 -7.83 -19.96 -2.33
N ILE A 292 -8.88 -19.19 -2.11
CA ILE A 292 -10.17 -19.35 -2.77
C ILE A 292 -10.63 -17.97 -3.23
N SER A 293 -11.16 -17.88 -4.45
CA SER A 293 -11.81 -16.69 -4.99
C SER A 293 -13.24 -17.06 -5.37
N HIS A 294 -14.18 -16.16 -5.10
CA HIS A 294 -15.58 -16.28 -5.46
C HIS A 294 -16.02 -15.03 -6.20
N GLU A 295 -16.37 -15.20 -7.46
CA GLU A 295 -16.91 -14.16 -8.33
C GLU A 295 -18.41 -14.31 -8.48
N ARG A 296 -19.12 -13.19 -8.49
CA ARG A 296 -20.54 -13.13 -8.79
C ARG A 296 -20.88 -11.94 -9.66
N LEU A 297 -21.61 -12.21 -10.75
CA LEU A 297 -22.20 -11.20 -11.61
C LEU A 297 -23.58 -10.79 -11.11
N PHE A 298 -23.97 -9.55 -11.38
CA PHE A 298 -25.21 -8.94 -10.90
C PHE A 298 -25.97 -8.23 -12.03
N GLY A 299 -27.27 -8.00 -11.78
CA GLY A 299 -28.14 -7.23 -12.66
C GLY A 299 -28.13 -7.71 -14.10
N ASP A 300 -28.27 -6.79 -15.02
CA ASP A 300 -28.28 -7.07 -16.45
C ASP A 300 -26.99 -7.71 -16.97
N THR A 301 -25.87 -7.59 -16.25
CA THR A 301 -24.63 -8.32 -16.57
C THR A 301 -24.83 -9.82 -16.34
N ALA A 302 -25.44 -10.19 -15.23
CA ALA A 302 -25.75 -11.59 -14.95
C ALA A 302 -26.78 -12.16 -15.94
N ASP A 303 -27.78 -11.36 -16.34
CA ASP A 303 -28.81 -11.77 -17.31
C ASP A 303 -28.23 -12.00 -18.72
N ARG A 304 -27.12 -11.34 -19.06
CA ARG A 304 -26.41 -11.49 -20.34
C ARG A 304 -25.33 -12.56 -20.32
N ALA A 305 -24.95 -13.01 -19.15
CA ALA A 305 -23.98 -14.10 -18.99
C ALA A 305 -24.66 -15.46 -19.17
N ASP A 306 -23.88 -16.48 -19.52
CA ASP A 306 -24.35 -17.84 -19.48
C ASP A 306 -24.64 -18.23 -18.02
N ALA A 307 -25.74 -18.93 -17.76
CA ALA A 307 -26.22 -19.23 -16.40
C ALA A 307 -25.15 -19.85 -15.49
N ASP A 308 -24.29 -20.66 -16.07
CA ASP A 308 -23.18 -21.32 -15.37
C ASP A 308 -22.07 -20.36 -14.97
N HIS A 309 -21.93 -19.22 -15.65
CA HIS A 309 -20.89 -18.20 -15.41
C HIS A 309 -21.34 -17.03 -14.52
N VAL A 310 -22.59 -17.03 -14.06
CA VAL A 310 -23.11 -16.00 -13.13
C VAL A 310 -22.40 -16.05 -11.76
N ARG A 311 -21.91 -17.23 -11.40
CA ARG A 311 -21.17 -17.46 -10.16
C ARG A 311 -20.04 -18.44 -10.42
N ASP A 312 -18.86 -18.07 -10.03
CA ASP A 312 -17.71 -18.97 -10.09
C ASP A 312 -16.97 -18.99 -8.76
N THR A 313 -16.51 -20.17 -8.36
CA THR A 313 -15.65 -20.35 -7.20
C THR A 313 -14.43 -21.11 -7.64
N ARG A 314 -13.28 -20.52 -7.41
CA ARG A 314 -11.98 -21.00 -7.90
C ARG A 314 -11.04 -21.26 -6.75
N TRP A 315 -10.32 -22.34 -6.79
CA TRP A 315 -9.11 -22.52 -6.00
C TRP A 315 -7.97 -21.82 -6.70
N VAL A 316 -7.17 -21.10 -5.95
CA VAL A 316 -6.04 -20.35 -6.48
C VAL A 316 -4.76 -20.77 -5.78
N ALA A 317 -3.67 -20.82 -6.53
CA ALA A 317 -2.32 -21.02 -6.01
C ALA A 317 -1.34 -20.14 -6.79
N GLY A 318 -0.54 -19.37 -6.10
CA GLY A 318 0.30 -18.38 -6.75
C GLY A 318 1.45 -17.90 -5.90
N VAL A 319 2.09 -16.85 -6.38
CA VAL A 319 3.20 -16.20 -5.73
C VAL A 319 3.02 -14.68 -5.73
N ARG A 320 3.42 -14.06 -4.62
CA ARG A 320 3.58 -12.62 -4.48
C ARG A 320 5.05 -12.30 -4.35
N MET A 321 5.53 -11.29 -5.08
CA MET A 321 6.94 -10.87 -5.02
C MET A 321 7.08 -9.38 -5.28
N TRP A 322 8.13 -8.77 -4.71
CA TRP A 322 8.42 -7.36 -4.95
C TRP A 322 9.92 -7.08 -5.06
N PHE A 323 10.25 -6.00 -5.79
CA PHE A 323 11.60 -5.61 -6.16
C PHE A 323 11.85 -4.13 -5.94
#